data_b1c84200f26f0f76752238fd5849906d
#
_entry.id   b1c84200f26f0f76752238fd5849906d
#
_cell.length_a   1.000
_cell.length_b   1.000
_cell.length_c   1.000
_cell.angle_alpha   90.00
_cell.angle_beta   90.00
_cell.angle_gamma   90.00
#
_symmetry.space_group_name_H-M   'P 1'
#
loop_
_entity.id
_entity.type
_entity.pdbx_description
1 polymer ?
#
loop_
_entity_poly.entity_id
_entity_poly.type
_entity_poly.pdbx_seq_one_letter_code
_entity_poly.pdbx_strand_id
1 'polypeptide(L)'
;MKPRIYDEIVSHSLKNFRQMVFLSGPRQVGKTTVSKAHANHYLNWDNDSVKQLILSGQGKVGADCGLDRVHAEMPVVAFDEIHKYSRWKQFLKGFFDDYEENCRIIATGSARMDVYKRGGDSMMGRYFPFHVHPLSVAELLTTEIPGEEIIRPPSKLDDDEWTALCDFGGFPEPFLKRSRMFSSRWNRLRREQLLKSDIRDLTRISEIDQLGALAEILANRSGEQLVYKALGNEVKIDEKTAKSWTVALKHLFYGFEIRPWYKNVENSIRKTPKWFLRDWALVVEPGKRFETMVACHLLKAVEGWTDLGLGEFELFYIRDKQKREVDFMVTRDREPWMLVEAKQGERKLSENLIRFAGKLKVQHAFQVVKDLPYENVDLFKCERPVIAPAMTFLSQLL
;
A
#
# COMPACT_ATOMS: atom_id res chain seq x y z
N MET A 1 12.51 -11.69 -13.11
CA MET A 1 11.50 -10.94 -12.32
C MET A 1 11.72 -9.48 -12.64
N LYS A 2 10.68 -8.65 -12.73
CA LYS A 2 10.91 -7.20 -12.89
C LYS A 2 11.53 -6.64 -11.62
N PRO A 3 12.53 -5.75 -11.71
CA PRO A 3 13.09 -5.08 -10.54
C PRO A 3 12.00 -4.26 -9.86
N ARG A 4 12.11 -4.07 -8.56
CA ARG A 4 11.17 -3.32 -7.75
C ARG A 4 11.86 -2.09 -7.16
N ILE A 5 11.14 -0.98 -7.03
CA ILE A 5 11.66 0.20 -6.31
C ILE A 5 12.10 -0.14 -4.88
N TYR A 6 11.50 -1.17 -4.29
CA TYR A 6 11.83 -1.64 -2.94
C TYR A 6 13.21 -2.28 -2.83
N ASP A 7 13.79 -2.80 -3.93
CA ASP A 7 15.16 -3.28 -3.94
C ASP A 7 16.13 -2.10 -3.72
N GLU A 8 15.91 -0.98 -4.41
CA GLU A 8 16.69 0.24 -4.23
C GLU A 8 16.48 0.87 -2.84
N ILE A 9 15.22 0.92 -2.34
CA ILE A 9 14.89 1.44 -1.01
C ILE A 9 15.60 0.63 0.07
N VAL A 10 15.57 -0.70 -0.01
CA VAL A 10 16.24 -1.59 0.96
C VAL A 10 17.75 -1.40 0.87
N SER A 11 18.33 -1.45 -0.33
CA SER A 11 19.76 -1.25 -0.54
C SER A 11 20.24 0.09 0.04
N HIS A 12 19.53 1.18 -0.29
CA HIS A 12 19.84 2.51 0.23
C HIS A 12 19.73 2.56 1.76
N SER A 13 18.69 1.98 2.34
CA SER A 13 18.45 2.01 3.79
C SER A 13 19.51 1.21 4.55
N LEU A 14 19.84 0.00 4.09
CA LEU A 14 20.86 -0.86 4.72
C LEU A 14 22.26 -0.23 4.68
N LYS A 15 22.55 0.53 3.61
CA LYS A 15 23.85 1.19 3.44
C LYS A 15 24.00 2.43 4.31
N ASN A 16 22.95 3.24 4.43
CA ASN A 16 23.04 4.58 5.00
C ASN A 16 22.52 4.71 6.43
N PHE A 17 21.72 3.73 6.90
CA PHE A 17 21.08 3.82 8.20
C PHE A 17 21.31 2.55 9.03
N ARG A 18 21.42 2.71 10.36
CA ARG A 18 21.51 1.59 11.29
C ARG A 18 20.15 0.94 11.57
N GLN A 19 19.07 1.67 11.33
CA GLN A 19 17.70 1.22 11.63
C GLN A 19 17.33 -0.01 10.80
N MET A 20 16.56 -0.90 11.42
CA MET A 20 15.95 -2.04 10.74
C MET A 20 15.02 -1.58 9.61
N VAL A 21 15.00 -2.29 8.52
CA VAL A 21 14.04 -2.09 7.41
C VAL A 21 12.81 -2.96 7.67
N PHE A 22 11.64 -2.34 7.87
CA PHE A 22 10.38 -3.05 8.04
C PHE A 22 9.56 -2.99 6.75
N LEU A 23 9.39 -4.13 6.08
CA LEU A 23 8.58 -4.25 4.87
C LEU A 23 7.18 -4.77 5.22
N SER A 24 6.17 -3.91 5.14
CA SER A 24 4.76 -4.28 5.34
C SER A 24 3.97 -4.17 4.03
N GLY A 25 2.91 -4.96 3.88
CA GLY A 25 2.09 -4.91 2.66
C GLY A 25 1.33 -6.21 2.40
N PRO A 26 0.49 -6.25 1.36
CA PRO A 26 -0.33 -7.42 1.05
C PRO A 26 0.52 -8.66 0.79
N ARG A 27 -0.09 -9.82 0.95
CA ARG A 27 0.53 -11.10 0.52
C ARG A 27 0.77 -11.09 -0.98
N GLN A 28 1.83 -11.79 -1.42
CA GLN A 28 2.19 -11.97 -2.85
C GLN A 28 2.53 -10.65 -3.59
N VAL A 29 2.86 -9.58 -2.84
CA VAL A 29 3.28 -8.29 -3.41
C VAL A 29 4.80 -8.21 -3.65
N GLY A 30 5.57 -9.22 -3.18
CA GLY A 30 7.02 -9.31 -3.42
C GLY A 30 7.92 -9.06 -2.19
N LYS A 31 7.38 -8.88 -0.97
CA LYS A 31 8.18 -8.66 0.26
C LYS A 31 9.28 -9.71 0.46
N THR A 32 8.88 -11.00 0.46
CA THR A 32 9.82 -12.13 0.61
C THR A 32 10.91 -12.14 -0.46
N THR A 33 10.57 -11.77 -1.70
CA THR A 33 11.53 -11.73 -2.81
C THR A 33 12.58 -10.65 -2.57
N VAL A 34 12.14 -9.44 -2.22
CA VAL A 34 13.04 -8.32 -1.90
C VAL A 34 13.91 -8.68 -0.69
N SER A 35 13.32 -9.17 0.40
CA SER A 35 14.11 -9.50 1.60
C SER A 35 15.16 -10.59 1.34
N LYS A 36 14.82 -11.63 0.55
CA LYS A 36 15.77 -12.68 0.17
C LYS A 36 16.92 -12.19 -0.71
N ALA A 37 16.64 -11.23 -1.60
CA ALA A 37 17.66 -10.70 -2.50
C ALA A 37 18.78 -9.94 -1.77
N HIS A 38 18.46 -9.37 -0.59
CA HIS A 38 19.40 -8.59 0.20
C HIS A 38 19.96 -9.33 1.43
N ALA A 39 19.42 -10.49 1.80
CA ALA A 39 19.80 -11.19 3.02
C ALA A 39 20.97 -12.15 2.83
N ASN A 40 21.96 -12.08 3.74
CA ASN A 40 22.95 -13.13 3.93
C ASN A 40 22.37 -14.30 4.75
N HIS A 41 21.53 -13.98 5.75
CA HIS A 41 20.81 -14.95 6.56
C HIS A 41 19.30 -14.69 6.46
N TYR A 42 18.59 -15.67 5.89
CA TYR A 42 17.13 -15.55 5.69
C TYR A 42 16.38 -16.50 6.63
N LEU A 43 15.66 -15.93 7.58
CA LEU A 43 14.97 -16.61 8.66
C LEU A 43 13.46 -16.48 8.50
N ASN A 44 12.81 -17.52 7.96
CA ASN A 44 11.37 -17.55 7.75
C ASN A 44 10.67 -18.24 8.92
N TRP A 45 9.79 -17.50 9.62
CA TRP A 45 9.01 -18.01 10.75
C TRP A 45 8.14 -19.24 10.41
N ASP A 46 7.71 -19.41 9.15
CA ASP A 46 6.91 -20.56 8.74
C ASP A 46 7.72 -21.86 8.63
N ASN A 47 9.04 -21.79 8.75
CA ASN A 47 9.91 -22.96 8.82
C ASN A 47 10.07 -23.36 10.28
N ASP A 48 9.74 -24.61 10.62
CA ASP A 48 9.75 -25.10 12.00
C ASP A 48 11.15 -25.08 12.65
N SER A 49 12.22 -25.37 11.91
CA SER A 49 13.60 -25.27 12.45
C SER A 49 13.99 -23.83 12.76
N VAL A 50 13.65 -22.88 11.87
CA VAL A 50 13.88 -21.45 12.11
C VAL A 50 13.02 -20.93 13.25
N LYS A 51 11.78 -21.38 13.35
CA LYS A 51 10.89 -21.04 14.47
C LYS A 51 11.49 -21.48 15.80
N GLN A 52 12.01 -22.72 15.91
CA GLN A 52 12.69 -23.19 17.10
C GLN A 52 13.95 -22.37 17.43
N LEU A 53 14.73 -22.00 16.41
CA LEU A 53 15.89 -21.13 16.57
C LEU A 53 15.49 -19.76 17.16
N ILE A 54 14.48 -19.10 16.61
CA ILE A 54 13.99 -17.81 17.09
C ILE A 54 13.47 -17.94 18.55
N LEU A 55 12.73 -19.00 18.84
CA LEU A 55 12.21 -19.27 20.19
C LEU A 55 13.32 -19.53 21.21
N SER A 56 14.50 -19.98 20.79
CA SER A 56 15.65 -20.19 21.67
C SER A 56 16.36 -18.89 22.09
N GLY A 57 15.96 -17.74 21.53
CA GLY A 57 16.40 -16.40 21.92
C GLY A 57 17.42 -15.74 20.99
N GLN A 58 17.61 -14.42 21.18
CA GLN A 58 18.43 -13.56 20.31
C GLN A 58 19.88 -14.05 20.20
N GLY A 59 20.51 -14.41 21.33
CA GLY A 59 21.91 -14.86 21.35
C GLY A 59 22.14 -16.14 20.53
N LYS A 60 21.15 -17.08 20.53
CA LYS A 60 21.26 -18.29 19.70
C LYS A 60 21.14 -17.98 18.21
N VAL A 61 20.24 -17.06 17.85
CA VAL A 61 20.12 -16.59 16.47
C VAL A 61 21.40 -15.87 16.02
N GLY A 62 21.96 -14.98 16.87
CA GLY A 62 23.22 -14.30 16.59
C GLY A 62 24.39 -15.27 16.38
N ALA A 63 24.53 -16.27 17.24
CA ALA A 63 25.56 -17.30 17.11
C ALA A 63 25.38 -18.17 15.85
N ASP A 64 24.13 -18.55 15.50
CA ASP A 64 23.82 -19.32 14.29
C ASP A 64 24.13 -18.53 13.02
N CYS A 65 23.83 -17.23 13.02
CA CYS A 65 24.20 -16.31 11.96
C CYS A 65 25.68 -15.89 11.99
N GLY A 66 26.47 -16.36 12.96
CA GLY A 66 27.88 -16.04 13.09
C GLY A 66 28.18 -14.57 13.41
N LEU A 67 27.24 -13.83 14.00
CA LEU A 67 27.36 -12.39 14.25
C LEU A 67 28.41 -12.02 15.31
N ASP A 68 28.87 -13.00 16.08
CA ASP A 68 29.96 -12.84 17.06
C ASP A 68 31.36 -12.86 16.41
N ARG A 69 31.43 -12.98 15.07
CA ARG A 69 32.68 -13.01 14.29
C ARG A 69 32.89 -11.69 13.57
N VAL A 70 34.16 -11.42 13.22
CA VAL A 70 34.50 -10.30 12.34
C VAL A 70 34.11 -10.66 10.90
N HIS A 71 33.37 -9.78 10.25
CA HIS A 71 32.98 -9.89 8.84
C HIS A 71 33.66 -8.80 8.02
N ALA A 72 34.05 -9.13 6.77
CA ALA A 72 34.59 -8.14 5.82
C ALA A 72 33.53 -7.11 5.40
N GLU A 73 32.28 -7.58 5.27
CA GLU A 73 31.10 -6.75 5.01
C GLU A 73 30.04 -7.06 6.07
N MET A 74 29.29 -6.06 6.47
CA MET A 74 28.25 -6.20 7.47
C MET A 74 27.12 -7.12 6.97
N PRO A 75 26.88 -8.30 7.59
CA PRO A 75 25.86 -9.22 7.14
C PRO A 75 24.45 -8.66 7.34
N VAL A 76 23.53 -9.11 6.48
CA VAL A 76 22.12 -8.76 6.53
C VAL A 76 21.31 -9.97 7.00
N VAL A 77 20.56 -9.80 8.10
CA VAL A 77 19.66 -10.82 8.65
C VAL A 77 18.22 -10.43 8.32
N ALA A 78 17.52 -11.28 7.59
CA ALA A 78 16.11 -11.06 7.26
C ALA A 78 15.21 -12.00 8.05
N PHE A 79 14.28 -11.42 8.82
CA PHE A 79 13.22 -12.11 9.53
C PHE A 79 11.92 -12.01 8.71
N ASP A 80 11.55 -13.09 8.03
CA ASP A 80 10.34 -13.12 7.19
C ASP A 80 9.14 -13.68 7.98
N GLU A 81 7.98 -13.04 7.81
CA GLU A 81 6.72 -13.35 8.51
C GLU A 81 6.84 -13.33 10.05
N ILE A 82 7.79 -12.58 10.60
CA ILE A 82 8.08 -12.54 12.05
C ILE A 82 6.88 -12.07 12.88
N HIS A 83 5.96 -11.31 12.30
CA HIS A 83 4.74 -10.83 12.94
C HIS A 83 3.84 -11.97 13.47
N LYS A 84 3.99 -13.19 13.00
CA LYS A 84 3.29 -14.38 13.49
C LYS A 84 3.79 -14.80 14.87
N TYR A 85 5.00 -14.43 15.26
CA TYR A 85 5.51 -14.63 16.62
C TYR A 85 4.88 -13.61 17.58
N SER A 86 4.16 -14.06 18.59
CA SER A 86 3.43 -13.16 19.51
C SER A 86 4.32 -12.15 20.24
N ARG A 87 5.60 -12.48 20.47
CA ARG A 87 6.61 -11.63 21.14
C ARG A 87 7.61 -11.00 20.16
N TRP A 88 7.27 -10.91 18.90
CA TRP A 88 8.19 -10.44 17.85
C TRP A 88 8.80 -9.07 18.12
N LYS A 89 8.05 -8.13 18.72
CA LYS A 89 8.57 -6.79 19.08
C LYS A 89 9.70 -6.85 20.08
N GLN A 90 9.45 -7.58 21.18
CA GLN A 90 10.45 -7.75 22.23
C GLN A 90 11.68 -8.47 21.69
N PHE A 91 11.47 -9.49 20.86
CA PHE A 91 12.55 -10.22 20.20
C PHE A 91 13.38 -9.32 19.30
N LEU A 92 12.74 -8.60 18.33
CA LEU A 92 13.47 -7.74 17.42
C LEU A 92 14.14 -6.55 18.11
N LYS A 93 13.51 -6.00 19.16
CA LYS A 93 14.11 -4.96 19.99
C LYS A 93 15.40 -5.44 20.62
N GLY A 94 15.36 -6.58 21.33
CA GLY A 94 16.56 -7.15 21.96
C GLY A 94 17.61 -7.54 20.92
N PHE A 95 17.20 -8.17 19.81
CA PHE A 95 18.13 -8.53 18.74
C PHE A 95 18.81 -7.30 18.11
N PHE A 96 18.07 -6.20 17.91
CA PHE A 96 18.64 -4.95 17.43
C PHE A 96 19.62 -4.36 18.46
N ASP A 97 19.21 -4.26 19.71
CA ASP A 97 20.05 -3.67 20.79
C ASP A 97 21.35 -4.48 21.02
N ASP A 98 21.31 -5.81 20.78
CA ASP A 98 22.49 -6.69 20.93
C ASP A 98 23.41 -6.67 19.67
N TYR A 99 22.86 -6.46 18.46
CA TYR A 99 23.59 -6.72 17.19
C TYR A 99 23.56 -5.58 16.17
N GLU A 100 23.09 -4.36 16.50
CA GLU A 100 22.97 -3.24 15.53
C GLU A 100 24.33 -2.82 14.92
N GLU A 101 25.43 -3.09 15.65
CA GLU A 101 26.80 -2.82 15.17
C GLU A 101 27.39 -4.00 14.36
N ASN A 102 26.80 -5.18 14.42
CA ASN A 102 27.30 -6.42 13.84
C ASN A 102 26.55 -6.85 12.58
N CYS A 103 25.29 -6.39 12.40
CA CYS A 103 24.49 -6.72 11.22
C CYS A 103 23.50 -5.63 10.86
N ARG A 104 22.94 -5.75 9.65
CA ARG A 104 21.73 -5.03 9.22
C ARG A 104 20.53 -5.95 9.28
N ILE A 105 19.35 -5.40 9.55
CA ILE A 105 18.16 -6.21 9.82
C ILE A 105 17.04 -5.81 8.87
N ILE A 106 16.45 -6.80 8.21
CA ILE A 106 15.19 -6.67 7.47
C ILE A 106 14.14 -7.48 8.22
N ALA A 107 12.98 -6.89 8.46
CA ALA A 107 11.83 -7.59 8.99
C ALA A 107 10.66 -7.48 8.02
N THR A 108 9.99 -8.58 7.71
CA THR A 108 8.80 -8.54 6.88
C THR A 108 7.57 -9.00 7.65
N GLY A 109 6.44 -8.47 7.28
CA GLY A 109 5.18 -8.89 7.85
C GLY A 109 3.98 -8.42 7.06
N SER A 110 2.85 -9.07 7.33
CA SER A 110 1.55 -8.59 6.93
C SER A 110 1.03 -7.54 7.94
N ALA A 111 -0.19 -7.13 7.79
CA ALA A 111 -0.93 -6.10 8.53
C ALA A 111 -0.63 -5.85 10.01
N ARG A 112 -0.13 -6.83 10.75
CA ARG A 112 0.13 -6.65 12.20
C ARG A 112 1.27 -5.67 12.52
N MET A 113 2.18 -5.42 11.58
CA MET A 113 3.30 -4.52 11.86
C MET A 113 2.87 -3.05 11.92
N ASP A 114 1.86 -2.63 11.13
CA ASP A 114 1.34 -1.26 11.12
C ASP A 114 0.36 -0.94 12.26
N VAL A 115 -0.40 -1.94 12.71
CA VAL A 115 -1.45 -1.77 13.74
C VAL A 115 -0.89 -1.39 15.11
N TYR A 116 0.37 -1.66 15.36
CA TYR A 116 0.99 -1.50 16.67
C TYR A 116 1.56 -0.10 16.95
N LYS A 117 1.08 0.94 16.30
CA LYS A 117 1.28 2.32 16.77
C LYS A 117 0.62 2.60 18.14
N ARG A 118 -0.16 1.65 18.69
CA ARG A 118 -0.82 1.76 19.99
C ARG A 118 -0.28 0.73 20.99
N GLY A 119 0.48 1.20 21.97
CA GLY A 119 0.69 0.54 23.26
C GLY A 119 1.98 -0.24 23.47
N GLY A 120 2.75 0.15 24.41
CA GLY A 120 3.74 -0.60 25.19
C GLY A 120 5.02 -0.90 24.49
N ASP A 121 6.11 -0.96 24.70
CA ASP A 121 7.47 -1.18 24.23
C ASP A 121 7.80 -0.41 22.94
N SER A 122 8.40 0.73 23.13
CA SER A 122 8.76 1.63 22.03
C SER A 122 9.88 1.02 21.18
N MET A 123 9.53 0.63 19.95
CA MET A 123 10.50 0.36 18.87
C MET A 123 11.03 1.65 18.25
N MET A 124 10.69 2.81 18.82
CA MET A 124 11.03 4.14 18.29
C MET A 124 12.56 4.27 18.11
N GLY A 125 12.96 4.80 16.96
CA GLY A 125 14.36 4.99 16.60
C GLY A 125 15.09 3.72 16.13
N ARG A 126 14.45 2.55 16.14
CA ARG A 126 15.07 1.27 15.76
C ARG A 126 14.72 0.78 14.38
N TYR A 127 13.68 1.30 13.73
CA TYR A 127 13.25 0.86 12.41
C TYR A 127 12.66 1.99 11.58
N PHE A 128 12.73 1.81 10.26
CA PHE A 128 11.98 2.58 9.26
C PHE A 128 10.94 1.66 8.60
N PRO A 129 9.65 2.05 8.61
CA PRO A 129 8.61 1.30 7.94
C PRO A 129 8.58 1.64 6.46
N PHE A 130 8.39 0.64 5.61
CA PHE A 130 8.15 0.80 4.18
C PHE A 130 6.93 -0.02 3.75
N HIS A 131 5.96 0.66 3.13
CA HIS A 131 4.75 0.05 2.61
C HIS A 131 4.99 -0.52 1.21
N VAL A 132 4.97 -1.85 1.09
CA VAL A 132 5.14 -2.52 -0.20
C VAL A 132 3.80 -2.64 -0.92
N HIS A 133 3.67 -1.91 -2.02
CA HIS A 133 2.48 -1.84 -2.85
C HIS A 133 2.57 -2.74 -4.09
N PRO A 134 1.42 -3.03 -4.74
CA PRO A 134 1.41 -3.54 -6.11
C PRO A 134 2.20 -2.65 -7.08
N LEU A 135 2.54 -3.18 -8.25
CA LEU A 135 3.21 -2.43 -9.31
C LEU A 135 2.42 -1.18 -9.71
N SER A 136 3.12 -0.11 -10.00
CA SER A 136 2.57 1.15 -10.53
C SER A 136 3.16 1.45 -11.90
N VAL A 137 2.55 2.36 -12.64
CA VAL A 137 3.09 2.84 -13.93
C VAL A 137 4.50 3.37 -13.76
N ALA A 138 4.70 4.25 -12.78
CA ALA A 138 6.01 4.85 -12.51
C ALA A 138 7.08 3.82 -12.15
N GLU A 139 6.76 2.83 -11.29
CA GLU A 139 7.70 1.76 -10.92
C GLU A 139 8.06 0.85 -12.10
N LEU A 140 7.14 0.61 -13.04
CA LEU A 140 7.43 -0.16 -14.26
C LEU A 140 8.40 0.57 -15.20
N LEU A 141 8.45 1.88 -15.12
CA LEU A 141 9.33 2.74 -15.92
C LEU A 141 10.71 2.91 -15.29
N THR A 142 10.76 3.14 -13.99
CA THR A 142 12.03 3.29 -13.25
C THR A 142 11.88 2.87 -11.80
N THR A 143 12.92 2.25 -11.27
CA THR A 143 13.02 1.86 -9.85
C THR A 143 13.88 2.83 -9.04
N GLU A 144 14.36 3.90 -9.63
CA GLU A 144 15.13 4.92 -8.93
C GLU A 144 14.32 5.57 -7.82
N ILE A 145 14.97 5.80 -6.68
CA ILE A 145 14.35 6.52 -5.55
C ILE A 145 14.29 8.00 -5.94
N PRO A 146 13.13 8.67 -5.84
CA PRO A 146 13.06 10.09 -6.09
C PRO A 146 13.90 10.87 -5.07
N GLY A 147 14.55 11.95 -5.53
CA GLY A 147 15.25 12.89 -4.67
C GLY A 147 14.35 13.99 -4.14
N GLU A 148 14.88 15.21 -4.02
CA GLU A 148 14.13 16.40 -3.58
C GLU A 148 12.94 16.71 -4.53
N GLU A 149 13.12 16.44 -5.84
CA GLU A 149 12.05 16.47 -6.82
C GLU A 149 11.29 15.15 -6.77
N ILE A 150 10.14 15.16 -6.06
CA ILE A 150 9.31 13.97 -5.86
C ILE A 150 8.53 13.56 -7.11
N ILE A 151 8.31 14.50 -8.02
CA ILE A 151 7.58 14.29 -9.28
C ILE A 151 8.59 13.89 -10.36
N ARG A 152 8.30 12.77 -10.98
CA ARG A 152 9.13 12.23 -12.06
C ARG A 152 8.84 12.92 -13.40
N PRO A 153 9.80 12.98 -14.31
CA PRO A 153 9.51 13.41 -15.67
C PRO A 153 8.51 12.43 -16.32
N PRO A 154 7.62 12.93 -17.22
CA PRO A 154 6.68 12.07 -17.92
C PRO A 154 7.43 11.06 -18.79
N SER A 155 6.98 9.81 -18.76
CA SER A 155 7.54 8.74 -19.55
C SER A 155 6.45 7.79 -20.04
N LYS A 156 6.58 7.30 -21.26
CA LYS A 156 5.59 6.40 -21.86
C LYS A 156 5.86 4.96 -21.44
N LEU A 157 4.88 4.32 -20.81
CA LEU A 157 4.89 2.88 -20.60
C LEU A 157 4.53 2.18 -21.91
N ASP A 158 5.11 1.02 -22.16
CA ASP A 158 4.74 0.16 -23.28
C ASP A 158 3.22 -0.14 -23.26
N ASP A 159 2.59 -0.10 -24.44
CA ASP A 159 1.13 -0.22 -24.56
C ASP A 159 0.60 -1.60 -24.11
N ASP A 160 1.40 -2.68 -24.28
CA ASP A 160 1.05 -4.02 -23.78
C ASP A 160 1.19 -4.10 -22.27
N GLU A 161 2.16 -3.42 -21.68
CA GLU A 161 2.31 -3.33 -20.21
C GLU A 161 1.21 -2.47 -19.59
N TRP A 162 0.83 -1.38 -20.23
CA TRP A 162 -0.31 -0.56 -19.82
C TRP A 162 -1.60 -1.37 -19.81
N THR A 163 -1.87 -2.08 -20.92
CA THR A 163 -3.04 -2.95 -21.04
C THR A 163 -3.02 -4.06 -19.99
N ALA A 164 -1.86 -4.72 -19.78
CA ALA A 164 -1.70 -5.74 -18.76
C ALA A 164 -1.96 -5.20 -17.35
N LEU A 165 -1.48 -4.00 -17.03
CA LEU A 165 -1.69 -3.36 -15.73
C LEU A 165 -3.16 -3.02 -15.50
N CYS A 166 -3.86 -2.54 -16.53
CA CYS A 166 -5.30 -2.26 -16.48
C CYS A 166 -6.15 -3.52 -16.27
N ASP A 167 -5.80 -4.62 -16.97
CA ASP A 167 -6.61 -5.82 -17.03
C ASP A 167 -6.31 -6.83 -15.91
N PHE A 168 -5.03 -7.00 -15.57
CA PHE A 168 -4.58 -8.01 -14.61
C PHE A 168 -4.18 -7.44 -13.25
N GLY A 169 -4.22 -6.09 -13.08
CA GLY A 169 -3.86 -5.44 -11.84
C GLY A 169 -2.36 -5.31 -11.62
N GLY A 170 -1.98 -4.73 -10.48
CA GLY A 170 -0.58 -4.48 -10.14
C GLY A 170 0.09 -5.59 -9.32
N PHE A 171 -0.59 -6.69 -8.98
CA PHE A 171 0.08 -7.80 -8.32
C PHE A 171 1.05 -8.49 -9.30
N PRO A 172 2.32 -8.75 -8.88
CA PRO A 172 3.36 -9.18 -9.81
C PRO A 172 3.04 -10.43 -10.62
N GLU A 173 2.49 -11.48 -10.00
CA GLU A 173 2.23 -12.73 -10.72
C GLU A 173 1.14 -12.62 -11.78
N PRO A 174 -0.08 -12.11 -11.50
CA PRO A 174 -1.10 -11.89 -12.53
C PRO A 174 -0.62 -10.97 -13.64
N PHE A 175 0.05 -9.87 -13.28
CA PHE A 175 0.62 -8.93 -14.23
C PHE A 175 1.62 -9.57 -15.20
N LEU A 176 2.54 -10.40 -14.70
CA LEU A 176 3.56 -11.07 -15.52
C LEU A 176 2.98 -12.20 -16.37
N LYS A 177 2.01 -12.95 -15.83
CA LYS A 177 1.39 -14.10 -16.53
C LYS A 177 0.42 -13.68 -17.63
N ARG A 178 -0.22 -12.50 -17.52
CA ARG A 178 -1.16 -11.95 -18.53
C ARG A 178 -2.21 -12.97 -19.00
N SER A 179 -2.68 -13.84 -18.11
CA SER A 179 -3.61 -14.92 -18.40
C SER A 179 -4.85 -14.80 -17.53
N ARG A 180 -6.03 -14.65 -18.15
CA ARG A 180 -7.32 -14.60 -17.44
C ARG A 180 -7.58 -15.87 -16.62
N MET A 181 -7.24 -17.05 -17.16
CA MET A 181 -7.40 -18.31 -16.45
C MET A 181 -6.48 -18.36 -15.21
N PHE A 182 -5.21 -17.95 -15.33
CA PHE A 182 -4.30 -17.87 -14.21
C PHE A 182 -4.81 -16.88 -13.16
N SER A 183 -5.15 -15.66 -13.55
CA SER A 183 -5.61 -14.60 -12.64
C SER A 183 -6.88 -15.02 -11.89
N SER A 184 -7.83 -15.68 -12.55
CA SER A 184 -9.04 -16.18 -11.89
C SER A 184 -8.72 -17.23 -10.80
N ARG A 185 -7.83 -18.18 -11.08
CA ARG A 185 -7.38 -19.19 -10.10
C ARG A 185 -6.60 -18.55 -8.96
N TRP A 186 -5.68 -17.67 -9.28
CA TRP A 186 -4.85 -16.96 -8.32
C TRP A 186 -5.70 -16.10 -7.35
N ASN A 187 -6.64 -15.32 -7.89
CA ASN A 187 -7.56 -14.49 -7.11
C ASN A 187 -8.42 -15.33 -6.16
N ARG A 188 -8.93 -16.49 -6.63
CA ARG A 188 -9.70 -17.41 -5.78
C ARG A 188 -8.85 -17.93 -4.62
N LEU A 189 -7.65 -18.46 -4.91
CA LEU A 189 -6.75 -19.00 -3.90
C LEU A 189 -6.31 -17.93 -2.89
N ARG A 190 -5.97 -16.73 -3.36
CA ARG A 190 -5.60 -15.61 -2.50
C ARG A 190 -6.75 -15.20 -1.57
N ARG A 191 -7.98 -15.12 -2.07
CA ARG A 191 -9.17 -14.84 -1.26
C ARG A 191 -9.41 -15.94 -0.22
N GLU A 192 -9.33 -17.21 -0.61
CA GLU A 192 -9.48 -18.33 0.31
C GLU A 192 -8.41 -18.30 1.41
N GLN A 193 -7.16 -18.02 1.08
CA GLN A 193 -6.06 -17.92 2.02
C GLN A 193 -6.27 -16.76 2.99
N LEU A 194 -6.66 -15.59 2.49
CA LEU A 194 -6.97 -14.42 3.31
C LEU A 194 -8.09 -14.70 4.30
N LEU A 195 -9.20 -15.31 3.86
CA LEU A 195 -10.36 -15.57 4.70
C LEU A 195 -10.16 -16.74 5.66
N LYS A 196 -9.51 -17.84 5.22
CA LYS A 196 -9.37 -19.07 6.03
C LYS A 196 -8.15 -19.10 6.94
N SER A 197 -7.04 -18.47 6.52
CA SER A 197 -5.78 -18.51 7.28
C SER A 197 -5.56 -17.19 8.01
N ASP A 198 -5.43 -16.08 7.26
CA ASP A 198 -4.96 -14.83 7.82
C ASP A 198 -5.94 -14.21 8.82
N ILE A 199 -7.24 -14.32 8.55
CA ILE A 199 -8.26 -13.82 9.49
C ILE A 199 -8.29 -14.64 10.77
N ARG A 200 -8.19 -15.97 10.70
CA ARG A 200 -8.16 -16.82 11.89
C ARG A 200 -6.94 -16.52 12.77
N ASP A 201 -5.79 -16.25 12.15
CA ASP A 201 -4.56 -15.90 12.87
C ASP A 201 -4.63 -14.51 13.53
N LEU A 202 -5.43 -13.59 12.96
CA LEU A 202 -5.54 -12.21 13.41
C LEU A 202 -6.71 -11.96 14.33
N THR A 203 -7.79 -12.71 14.18
CA THR A 203 -9.08 -12.45 14.83
C THR A 203 -9.71 -13.74 15.34
N ARG A 204 -10.77 -13.61 16.13
CA ARG A 204 -11.59 -14.74 16.60
C ARG A 204 -12.87 -14.87 15.77
N ILE A 205 -12.86 -14.44 14.51
CA ILE A 205 -14.04 -14.52 13.63
C ILE A 205 -14.25 -15.99 13.25
N SER A 206 -15.43 -16.50 13.59
CA SER A 206 -15.88 -17.87 13.29
C SER A 206 -16.76 -17.94 12.04
N GLU A 207 -17.47 -16.84 11.72
CA GLU A 207 -18.47 -16.73 10.67
C GLU A 207 -17.80 -16.42 9.30
N ILE A 208 -16.98 -17.37 8.82
CA ILE A 208 -16.15 -17.19 7.62
C ILE A 208 -16.98 -16.95 6.35
N ASP A 209 -18.14 -17.60 6.22
CA ASP A 209 -19.00 -17.46 5.04
C ASP A 209 -19.60 -16.04 4.96
N GLN A 210 -20.07 -15.49 6.10
CA GLN A 210 -20.60 -14.13 6.17
C GLN A 210 -19.48 -13.09 5.93
N LEU A 211 -18.28 -13.34 6.44
CA LEU A 211 -17.13 -12.50 6.17
C LEU A 211 -16.73 -12.55 4.70
N GLY A 212 -16.81 -13.72 4.07
CA GLY A 212 -16.62 -13.90 2.63
C GLY A 212 -17.61 -13.10 1.81
N ALA A 213 -18.90 -13.13 2.20
CA ALA A 213 -19.95 -12.31 1.59
C ALA A 213 -19.69 -10.80 1.77
N LEU A 214 -19.27 -10.37 2.97
CA LEU A 214 -18.90 -8.98 3.22
C LEU A 214 -17.72 -8.54 2.31
N ALA A 215 -16.69 -9.38 2.18
CA ALA A 215 -15.54 -9.10 1.31
C ALA A 215 -15.96 -8.96 -0.16
N GLU A 216 -16.92 -9.77 -0.63
CA GLU A 216 -17.45 -9.68 -2.00
C GLU A 216 -18.28 -8.40 -2.21
N ILE A 217 -19.12 -8.04 -1.25
CA ILE A 217 -19.87 -6.76 -1.29
C ILE A 217 -18.90 -5.58 -1.34
N LEU A 218 -17.86 -5.59 -0.51
CA LEU A 218 -16.83 -4.55 -0.48
C LEU A 218 -16.05 -4.48 -1.81
N ALA A 219 -15.84 -5.61 -2.49
CA ALA A 219 -15.22 -5.63 -3.81
C ALA A 219 -16.09 -4.92 -4.86
N ASN A 220 -17.40 -5.18 -4.87
CA ASN A 220 -18.34 -4.56 -5.79
C ASN A 220 -18.60 -3.07 -5.48
N ARG A 221 -18.28 -2.61 -4.26
CA ARG A 221 -18.46 -1.23 -3.78
C ARG A 221 -17.16 -0.43 -3.69
N SER A 222 -16.13 -0.83 -4.41
CA SER A 222 -14.91 -0.03 -4.48
C SER A 222 -15.22 1.38 -5.03
N GLY A 223 -14.72 2.43 -4.36
CA GLY A 223 -15.04 3.83 -4.62
C GLY A 223 -16.27 4.37 -3.88
N GLU A 224 -17.06 3.53 -3.21
CA GLU A 224 -18.27 3.95 -2.50
C GLU A 224 -18.04 4.23 -1.01
N GLN A 225 -18.94 5.03 -0.44
CA GLN A 225 -18.95 5.32 0.99
C GLN A 225 -19.31 4.09 1.82
N LEU A 226 -18.59 3.84 2.91
CA LEU A 226 -18.82 2.74 3.84
C LEU A 226 -19.99 3.05 4.79
N VAL A 227 -21.17 2.51 4.50
CA VAL A 227 -22.32 2.56 5.40
C VAL A 227 -22.45 1.22 6.13
N TYR A 228 -21.80 1.10 7.29
CA TYR A 228 -21.69 -0.18 8.02
C TYR A 228 -23.04 -0.81 8.37
N LYS A 229 -24.07 0.01 8.69
CA LYS A 229 -25.44 -0.48 8.93
C LYS A 229 -26.00 -1.17 7.68
N ALA A 230 -25.82 -0.61 6.50
CA ALA A 230 -26.28 -1.22 5.25
C ALA A 230 -25.51 -2.52 4.96
N LEU A 231 -24.19 -2.51 5.11
CA LEU A 231 -23.35 -3.71 4.96
C LEU A 231 -23.79 -4.82 5.94
N GLY A 232 -24.02 -4.48 7.20
CA GLY A 232 -24.48 -5.45 8.21
C GLY A 232 -25.81 -6.09 7.86
N ASN A 233 -26.79 -5.30 7.38
CA ASN A 233 -28.10 -5.82 6.97
C ASN A 233 -27.98 -6.83 5.80
N GLU A 234 -27.09 -6.59 4.83
CA GLU A 234 -26.92 -7.46 3.67
C GLU A 234 -26.32 -8.82 4.04
N VAL A 235 -25.37 -8.84 4.97
CA VAL A 235 -24.73 -10.09 5.42
C VAL A 235 -25.31 -10.66 6.72
N LYS A 236 -26.40 -10.05 7.23
CA LYS A 236 -27.13 -10.47 8.44
C LYS A 236 -26.25 -10.47 9.71
N ILE A 237 -25.49 -9.39 9.89
CA ILE A 237 -24.70 -9.12 11.10
C ILE A 237 -25.02 -7.71 11.62
N ASP A 238 -24.66 -7.43 12.86
CA ASP A 238 -24.84 -6.09 13.42
C ASP A 238 -23.80 -5.07 12.87
N GLU A 239 -24.09 -3.78 13.02
CA GLU A 239 -23.24 -2.70 12.50
C GLU A 239 -21.84 -2.70 13.11
N LYS A 240 -21.69 -3.04 14.40
CA LYS A 240 -20.38 -3.07 15.07
C LYS A 240 -19.52 -4.19 14.52
N THR A 241 -20.13 -5.35 14.28
CA THR A 241 -19.48 -6.51 13.66
C THR A 241 -19.07 -6.19 12.23
N ALA A 242 -19.95 -5.59 11.40
CA ALA A 242 -19.61 -5.17 10.05
C ALA A 242 -18.41 -4.21 10.02
N LYS A 243 -18.39 -3.24 10.94
CA LYS A 243 -17.26 -2.32 11.10
C LYS A 243 -15.98 -3.04 11.51
N SER A 244 -16.06 -3.91 12.52
CA SER A 244 -14.90 -4.68 13.01
C SER A 244 -14.29 -5.56 11.91
N TRP A 245 -15.14 -6.24 11.13
CA TRP A 245 -14.70 -7.11 10.03
C TRP A 245 -14.10 -6.30 8.87
N THR A 246 -14.68 -5.14 8.53
CA THR A 246 -14.10 -4.23 7.54
C THR A 246 -12.70 -3.75 7.98
N VAL A 247 -12.53 -3.43 9.27
CA VAL A 247 -11.22 -3.08 9.84
C VAL A 247 -10.24 -4.26 9.76
N ALA A 248 -10.70 -5.49 10.03
CA ALA A 248 -9.86 -6.69 9.88
C ALA A 248 -9.40 -6.89 8.43
N LEU A 249 -10.32 -6.75 7.46
CA LEU A 249 -10.00 -6.82 6.03
C LEU A 249 -9.01 -5.72 5.60
N LYS A 250 -9.16 -4.50 6.14
CA LYS A 250 -8.18 -3.41 5.92
C LYS A 250 -6.81 -3.76 6.46
N HIS A 251 -6.73 -4.30 7.65
CA HIS A 251 -5.46 -4.73 8.26
C HIS A 251 -4.80 -5.87 7.49
N LEU A 252 -5.54 -6.65 6.74
CA LEU A 252 -5.03 -7.68 5.82
C LEU A 252 -4.71 -7.16 4.43
N PHE A 253 -4.73 -5.84 4.23
CA PHE A 253 -4.50 -5.20 2.94
C PHE A 253 -5.45 -5.68 1.82
N TYR A 254 -6.65 -6.13 2.18
CA TYR A 254 -7.69 -6.43 1.19
C TYR A 254 -8.17 -5.17 0.48
N GLY A 255 -8.33 -4.10 1.24
CA GLY A 255 -8.63 -2.77 0.76
C GLY A 255 -8.16 -1.69 1.72
N PHE A 256 -8.54 -0.46 1.47
CA PHE A 256 -8.20 0.70 2.28
C PHE A 256 -9.33 1.72 2.28
N GLU A 257 -9.31 2.60 3.27
CA GLU A 257 -10.27 3.68 3.44
C GLU A 257 -9.64 5.00 3.07
N ILE A 258 -10.36 5.81 2.28
CA ILE A 258 -10.05 7.21 2.05
C ILE A 258 -11.09 8.05 2.79
N ARG A 259 -10.65 8.90 3.70
CA ARG A 259 -11.52 9.78 4.50
C ARG A 259 -11.80 11.07 3.77
N PRO A 260 -12.93 11.74 4.06
CA PRO A 260 -13.17 13.06 3.53
C PRO A 260 -12.24 14.08 4.22
N TRP A 261 -11.70 15.01 3.45
CA TRP A 261 -10.90 16.09 4.02
C TRP A 261 -11.77 17.17 4.66
N TYR A 262 -11.35 17.61 5.83
CA TYR A 262 -11.91 18.78 6.51
C TYR A 262 -10.77 19.56 7.17
N LYS A 263 -10.87 20.88 7.14
CA LYS A 263 -9.90 21.74 7.82
C LYS A 263 -9.78 21.45 9.33
N ASN A 264 -10.86 20.93 9.93
CA ASN A 264 -10.87 20.42 11.30
C ASN A 264 -10.82 18.88 11.27
N VAL A 265 -9.74 18.30 11.79
CA VAL A 265 -9.45 16.86 11.82
C VAL A 265 -10.56 16.05 12.51
N GLU A 266 -11.18 16.56 13.60
CA GLU A 266 -12.27 15.87 14.29
C GLU A 266 -13.48 15.62 13.39
N ASN A 267 -13.76 16.56 12.48
CA ASN A 267 -14.85 16.41 11.51
C ASN A 267 -14.55 15.35 10.45
N SER A 268 -13.29 15.18 10.06
CA SER A 268 -12.86 14.15 9.13
C SER A 268 -13.05 12.74 9.72
N ILE A 269 -12.72 12.55 11.00
CA ILE A 269 -12.80 11.25 11.69
C ILE A 269 -14.24 10.77 11.84
N ARG A 270 -15.21 11.68 11.99
CA ARG A 270 -16.64 11.36 12.21
C ARG A 270 -17.43 11.12 10.94
N LYS A 271 -16.89 11.38 9.77
CA LYS A 271 -17.58 11.23 8.49
C LYS A 271 -17.26 9.89 7.82
N THR A 272 -18.18 9.48 6.96
CA THR A 272 -18.13 8.19 6.29
C THR A 272 -16.95 8.14 5.30
N PRO A 273 -15.99 7.21 5.44
CA PRO A 273 -14.93 7.04 4.47
C PRO A 273 -15.43 6.36 3.20
N LYS A 274 -14.71 6.52 2.10
CA LYS A 274 -14.82 5.68 0.91
C LYS A 274 -13.94 4.44 1.08
N TRP A 275 -14.38 3.32 0.52
CA TRP A 275 -13.63 2.08 0.47
C TRP A 275 -13.06 1.86 -0.91
N PHE A 276 -11.80 1.40 -0.98
CA PHE A 276 -11.15 0.99 -2.21
C PHE A 276 -10.47 -0.36 -2.03
N LEU A 277 -10.55 -1.23 -3.04
CA LEU A 277 -9.74 -2.45 -3.09
C LEU A 277 -8.27 -2.13 -3.37
N ARG A 278 -7.36 -2.96 -2.86
CA ARG A 278 -5.95 -2.88 -3.28
C ARG A 278 -5.67 -3.59 -4.61
N ASP A 279 -6.62 -4.36 -5.09
CA ASP A 279 -6.55 -5.05 -6.37
C ASP A 279 -7.69 -4.57 -7.29
N TRP A 280 -7.39 -3.60 -8.13
CA TRP A 280 -8.39 -3.02 -9.04
C TRP A 280 -8.86 -4.00 -10.12
N ALA A 281 -8.08 -5.08 -10.41
CA ALA A 281 -8.51 -6.10 -11.37
C ALA A 281 -9.76 -6.88 -10.92
N LEU A 282 -10.07 -6.88 -9.61
CA LEU A 282 -11.28 -7.50 -9.05
C LEU A 282 -12.53 -6.63 -9.20
N VAL A 283 -12.39 -5.35 -9.52
CA VAL A 283 -13.52 -4.43 -9.69
C VAL A 283 -14.13 -4.63 -11.07
N VAL A 284 -15.41 -4.99 -11.12
CA VAL A 284 -16.10 -5.38 -12.36
C VAL A 284 -16.46 -4.18 -13.23
N GLU A 285 -17.01 -3.12 -12.62
CA GLU A 285 -17.47 -1.92 -13.32
C GLU A 285 -16.25 -1.10 -13.81
N PRO A 286 -16.15 -0.80 -15.13
CA PRO A 286 -14.94 -0.19 -15.72
C PRO A 286 -14.55 1.16 -15.12
N GLY A 287 -15.50 2.05 -14.86
CA GLY A 287 -15.25 3.36 -14.29
C GLY A 287 -14.72 3.26 -12.85
N LYS A 288 -15.36 2.42 -12.00
CA LYS A 288 -14.91 2.15 -10.63
C LYS A 288 -13.56 1.42 -10.61
N ARG A 289 -13.31 0.53 -11.58
CA ARG A 289 -12.00 -0.13 -11.72
C ARG A 289 -10.91 0.90 -11.96
N PHE A 290 -11.15 1.84 -12.87
CA PHE A 290 -10.18 2.89 -13.16
C PHE A 290 -10.00 3.86 -11.97
N GLU A 291 -11.09 4.29 -11.32
CA GLU A 291 -11.02 5.08 -10.08
C GLU A 291 -10.20 4.35 -9.01
N THR A 292 -10.42 3.04 -8.84
CA THR A 292 -9.66 2.20 -7.90
C THR A 292 -8.17 2.10 -8.28
N MET A 293 -7.86 1.98 -9.58
CA MET A 293 -6.48 1.99 -10.07
C MET A 293 -5.78 3.32 -9.72
N VAL A 294 -6.43 4.45 -9.99
CA VAL A 294 -5.90 5.78 -9.62
C VAL A 294 -5.72 5.89 -8.10
N ALA A 295 -6.71 5.45 -7.31
CA ALA A 295 -6.62 5.41 -5.85
C ALA A 295 -5.41 4.62 -5.34
N CYS A 296 -5.14 3.44 -5.93
CA CYS A 296 -3.99 2.61 -5.55
C CYS A 296 -2.64 3.27 -5.91
N HIS A 297 -2.55 3.94 -7.06
CA HIS A 297 -1.33 4.67 -7.46
C HIS A 297 -1.10 5.90 -6.56
N LEU A 298 -2.14 6.66 -6.24
CA LEU A 298 -2.06 7.79 -5.31
C LEU A 298 -1.68 7.32 -3.90
N LEU A 299 -2.28 6.22 -3.42
CA LEU A 299 -1.93 5.66 -2.11
C LEU A 299 -0.46 5.24 -2.06
N LYS A 300 0.03 4.57 -3.11
CA LYS A 300 1.45 4.20 -3.21
C LYS A 300 2.36 5.43 -3.19
N ALA A 301 1.99 6.48 -3.92
CA ALA A 301 2.77 7.70 -3.97
C ALA A 301 2.82 8.39 -2.60
N VAL A 302 1.69 8.61 -1.93
CA VAL A 302 1.65 9.30 -0.62
C VAL A 302 2.34 8.50 0.47
N GLU A 303 2.11 7.18 0.55
CA GLU A 303 2.78 6.32 1.51
C GLU A 303 4.29 6.24 1.20
N GLY A 304 4.68 6.07 -0.07
CA GLY A 304 6.08 5.96 -0.46
C GLY A 304 6.87 7.26 -0.27
N TRP A 305 6.33 8.41 -0.63
CA TRP A 305 7.00 9.70 -0.37
C TRP A 305 7.16 9.97 1.13
N THR A 306 6.15 9.60 1.94
CA THR A 306 6.22 9.73 3.40
C THR A 306 7.23 8.76 4.01
N ASP A 307 7.24 7.49 3.59
CA ASP A 307 8.19 6.47 4.06
C ASP A 307 9.64 6.83 3.71
N LEU A 308 9.85 7.51 2.57
CA LEU A 308 11.17 8.02 2.14
C LEU A 308 11.58 9.32 2.84
N GLY A 309 10.70 9.91 3.66
CA GLY A 309 11.00 11.17 4.38
C GLY A 309 10.95 12.42 3.51
N LEU A 310 10.25 12.39 2.36
CA LEU A 310 10.15 13.50 1.41
C LEU A 310 9.03 14.52 1.77
N GLY A 311 8.37 14.32 2.91
CA GLY A 311 7.29 15.15 3.46
C GLY A 311 6.20 14.28 4.11
N GLU A 312 5.23 14.90 4.78
CA GLU A 312 4.02 14.23 5.29
C GLU A 312 2.93 14.30 4.21
N PHE A 313 2.65 13.19 3.53
CA PHE A 313 1.60 13.12 2.52
C PHE A 313 0.45 12.24 3.00
N GLU A 314 -0.79 12.70 2.75
CA GLU A 314 -1.99 11.95 3.08
C GLU A 314 -3.00 12.02 1.93
N LEU A 315 -3.78 10.93 1.77
CA LEU A 315 -4.81 10.79 0.74
C LEU A 315 -6.20 10.92 1.34
N PHE A 316 -6.99 11.85 0.79
CA PHE A 316 -8.36 12.13 1.15
C PHE A 316 -9.26 12.17 -0.10
N TYR A 317 -10.57 12.30 0.11
CA TYR A 317 -11.50 12.82 -0.89
C TYR A 317 -12.13 14.11 -0.37
N ILE A 318 -12.72 14.91 -1.23
CA ILE A 318 -13.42 16.12 -0.80
C ILE A 318 -14.89 16.10 -1.20
N ARG A 319 -15.78 16.41 -0.25
CA ARG A 319 -17.22 16.48 -0.48
C ARG A 319 -17.84 17.57 0.38
N ASP A 320 -18.65 18.43 -0.23
CA ASP A 320 -19.35 19.49 0.48
C ASP A 320 -20.78 19.09 0.94
N LYS A 321 -21.45 20.04 1.60
CA LYS A 321 -22.84 19.84 2.09
C LYS A 321 -23.85 19.65 0.95
N GLN A 322 -23.58 20.16 -0.25
CA GLN A 322 -24.38 20.03 -1.44
C GLN A 322 -24.09 18.72 -2.21
N LYS A 323 -23.32 17.82 -1.60
CA LYS A 323 -22.88 16.53 -2.16
C LYS A 323 -21.99 16.66 -3.42
N ARG A 324 -21.45 17.84 -3.70
CA ARG A 324 -20.44 18.01 -4.76
C ARG A 324 -19.12 17.40 -4.28
N GLU A 325 -18.46 16.65 -5.13
CA GLU A 325 -17.33 15.82 -4.75
C GLU A 325 -16.20 15.92 -5.78
N VAL A 326 -14.95 15.75 -5.33
CA VAL A 326 -13.78 15.39 -6.14
C VAL A 326 -13.21 14.12 -5.53
N ASP A 327 -12.85 13.16 -6.38
CA ASP A 327 -12.54 11.79 -5.99
C ASP A 327 -11.36 11.70 -5.02
N PHE A 328 -10.29 12.47 -5.27
CA PHE A 328 -9.08 12.42 -4.47
C PHE A 328 -8.52 13.81 -4.19
N MET A 329 -7.97 13.95 -3.01
CA MET A 329 -7.19 15.07 -2.57
C MET A 329 -5.95 14.58 -1.86
N VAL A 330 -4.79 15.05 -2.28
CA VAL A 330 -3.52 14.82 -1.58
C VAL A 330 -3.16 16.09 -0.80
N THR A 331 -2.83 15.91 0.47
CA THR A 331 -2.19 16.95 1.28
C THR A 331 -0.68 16.71 1.30
N ARG A 332 0.09 17.78 1.40
CA ARG A 332 1.51 17.78 1.70
C ARG A 332 1.72 18.63 2.96
N ASP A 333 2.32 18.06 3.98
CA ASP A 333 2.56 18.73 5.25
C ASP A 333 1.28 19.36 5.85
N ARG A 334 0.17 18.58 5.75
CA ARG A 334 -1.21 18.90 6.19
C ARG A 334 -1.94 19.96 5.38
N GLU A 335 -1.31 20.56 4.36
CA GLU A 335 -1.95 21.54 3.48
C GLU A 335 -2.44 20.90 2.18
N PRO A 336 -3.60 21.35 1.63
CA PRO A 336 -4.09 20.89 0.33
C PRO A 336 -3.05 21.14 -0.78
N TRP A 337 -2.60 20.10 -1.42
CA TRP A 337 -1.56 20.18 -2.44
C TRP A 337 -2.07 19.83 -3.85
N MET A 338 -2.83 18.75 -3.97
CA MET A 338 -3.28 18.25 -5.28
C MET A 338 -4.72 17.74 -5.20
N LEU A 339 -5.52 18.03 -6.24
CA LEU A 339 -6.84 17.44 -6.48
C LEU A 339 -6.79 16.55 -7.72
N VAL A 340 -7.44 15.38 -7.64
CA VAL A 340 -7.53 14.44 -8.75
C VAL A 340 -8.95 13.93 -8.89
N GLU A 341 -9.47 13.96 -10.12
CA GLU A 341 -10.75 13.38 -10.51
C GLU A 341 -10.50 12.33 -11.60
N ALA A 342 -10.98 11.11 -11.42
CA ALA A 342 -10.77 9.99 -12.34
C ALA A 342 -11.97 9.85 -13.28
N LYS A 343 -11.72 9.81 -14.60
CA LYS A 343 -12.75 9.67 -15.64
C LYS A 343 -12.36 8.64 -16.69
N GLN A 344 -13.33 7.95 -17.26
CA GLN A 344 -13.08 6.96 -18.31
C GLN A 344 -12.72 7.63 -19.63
N GLY A 345 -13.62 8.45 -20.17
CA GLY A 345 -13.46 9.06 -21.50
C GLY A 345 -13.98 10.51 -21.61
N GLU A 346 -14.25 11.17 -20.48
CA GLU A 346 -14.81 12.52 -20.48
C GLU A 346 -13.77 13.58 -20.88
N ARG A 347 -14.11 14.39 -21.89
CA ARG A 347 -13.24 15.43 -22.43
C ARG A 347 -13.58 16.85 -21.95
N LYS A 348 -14.61 17.00 -21.12
CA LYS A 348 -14.98 18.29 -20.49
C LYS A 348 -14.47 18.32 -19.07
N LEU A 349 -13.78 19.39 -18.72
CA LEU A 349 -13.26 19.57 -17.37
C LEU A 349 -14.39 19.70 -16.34
N SER A 350 -14.27 18.98 -15.25
CA SER A 350 -15.26 18.93 -14.17
C SER A 350 -15.43 20.30 -13.49
N GLU A 351 -16.68 20.73 -13.37
CA GLU A 351 -17.03 21.98 -12.68
C GLU A 351 -16.71 21.88 -11.18
N ASN A 352 -16.83 20.68 -10.59
CA ASN A 352 -16.47 20.45 -9.19
C ASN A 352 -14.96 20.60 -8.99
N LEU A 353 -14.15 20.03 -9.88
CA LEU A 353 -12.70 20.15 -9.82
C LEU A 353 -12.25 21.63 -9.89
N ILE A 354 -12.79 22.40 -10.86
CA ILE A 354 -12.51 23.83 -11.00
C ILE A 354 -12.89 24.57 -9.71
N ARG A 355 -14.10 24.32 -9.20
CA ARG A 355 -14.63 24.96 -8.00
C ARG A 355 -13.76 24.71 -6.76
N PHE A 356 -13.43 23.45 -6.51
CA PHE A 356 -12.64 23.10 -5.33
C PHE A 356 -11.19 23.54 -5.47
N ALA A 357 -10.60 23.47 -6.67
CA ALA A 357 -9.26 24.00 -6.93
C ALA A 357 -9.15 25.50 -6.61
N GLY A 358 -10.11 26.30 -7.11
CA GLY A 358 -10.14 27.74 -6.82
C GLY A 358 -10.42 28.05 -5.35
N LYS A 359 -11.31 27.28 -4.67
CA LYS A 359 -11.64 27.49 -3.26
C LYS A 359 -10.49 27.16 -2.33
N LEU A 360 -9.76 26.08 -2.59
CA LEU A 360 -8.64 25.60 -1.76
C LEU A 360 -7.30 26.17 -2.17
N LYS A 361 -7.23 26.78 -3.35
CA LYS A 361 -5.99 27.31 -3.96
C LYS A 361 -4.89 26.24 -4.01
N VAL A 362 -5.27 25.01 -4.38
CA VAL A 362 -4.32 23.91 -4.53
C VAL A 362 -3.32 24.20 -5.65
N GLN A 363 -2.10 23.72 -5.48
CA GLN A 363 -1.04 23.89 -6.47
C GLN A 363 -1.35 23.11 -7.76
N HIS A 364 -1.97 21.92 -7.65
CA HIS A 364 -2.22 21.03 -8.77
C HIS A 364 -3.67 20.53 -8.78
N ALA A 365 -4.28 20.44 -9.96
CA ALA A 365 -5.63 19.91 -10.13
C ALA A 365 -5.76 19.19 -11.48
N PHE A 366 -6.05 17.90 -11.43
CA PHE A 366 -6.06 17.02 -12.62
C PHE A 366 -7.38 16.27 -12.75
N GLN A 367 -7.98 16.34 -13.95
CA GLN A 367 -8.98 15.35 -14.39
C GLN A 367 -8.23 14.29 -15.17
N VAL A 368 -7.98 13.15 -14.54
CA VAL A 368 -7.22 12.03 -15.11
C VAL A 368 -8.15 11.17 -15.95
N VAL A 369 -7.89 11.07 -17.26
CA VAL A 369 -8.76 10.38 -18.21
C VAL A 369 -8.04 9.17 -18.79
N LYS A 370 -8.68 8.00 -18.69
CA LYS A 370 -8.12 6.71 -19.10
C LYS A 370 -7.89 6.61 -20.60
N ASP A 371 -8.91 7.01 -21.38
CA ASP A 371 -8.95 6.75 -22.83
C ASP A 371 -8.24 7.84 -23.66
N LEU A 372 -7.49 8.73 -23.01
CA LEU A 372 -6.62 9.68 -23.70
C LEU A 372 -5.25 9.06 -23.99
N PRO A 373 -4.69 9.31 -25.18
CA PRO A 373 -3.35 8.87 -25.52
C PRO A 373 -2.31 9.56 -24.61
N TYR A 374 -1.19 8.88 -24.42
CA TYR A 374 -0.05 9.46 -23.70
C TYR A 374 0.42 10.75 -24.39
N GLU A 375 0.70 11.75 -23.56
CA GLU A 375 1.32 13.02 -23.98
C GLU A 375 2.59 13.25 -23.16
N ASN A 376 3.69 13.58 -23.83
CA ASN A 376 4.97 13.86 -23.17
C ASN A 376 5.02 15.29 -22.62
N VAL A 377 4.24 15.54 -21.56
CA VAL A 377 4.10 16.86 -20.93
C VAL A 377 4.22 16.71 -19.43
N ASP A 378 5.03 17.56 -18.81
CA ASP A 378 5.11 17.68 -17.36
C ASP A 378 3.84 18.36 -16.83
N LEU A 379 2.92 17.55 -16.33
CA LEU A 379 1.62 18.00 -15.85
C LEU A 379 1.74 18.87 -14.61
N PHE A 380 2.78 18.67 -13.79
CA PHE A 380 2.96 19.40 -12.54
C PHE A 380 3.49 20.85 -12.72
N LYS A 381 3.84 21.21 -13.97
CA LYS A 381 4.10 22.60 -14.37
C LYS A 381 2.85 23.37 -14.78
N CYS A 382 1.68 22.73 -14.81
CA CYS A 382 0.42 23.38 -15.15
C CYS A 382 -0.12 24.17 -13.95
N GLU A 383 -0.35 25.47 -14.13
CA GLU A 383 -0.84 26.37 -13.06
C GLU A 383 -2.37 26.39 -12.88
N ARG A 384 -3.12 25.69 -13.76
CA ARG A 384 -4.59 25.65 -13.77
C ARG A 384 -5.08 24.21 -13.82
N PRO A 385 -6.35 23.95 -13.43
CA PRO A 385 -6.94 22.61 -13.62
C PRO A 385 -6.88 22.17 -15.08
N VAL A 386 -6.40 20.95 -15.32
CA VAL A 386 -6.23 20.40 -16.67
C VAL A 386 -6.79 18.98 -16.77
N ILE A 387 -7.16 18.61 -18.00
CA ILE A 387 -7.44 17.22 -18.35
C ILE A 387 -6.11 16.55 -18.70
N ALA A 388 -5.81 15.46 -18.01
CA ALA A 388 -4.54 14.76 -18.11
C ALA A 388 -4.75 13.32 -18.62
N PRO A 389 -3.96 12.84 -19.60
CA PRO A 389 -3.94 11.41 -19.92
C PRO A 389 -3.49 10.58 -18.71
N ALA A 390 -4.17 9.47 -18.46
CA ALA A 390 -3.90 8.64 -17.30
C ALA A 390 -2.45 8.14 -17.26
N MET A 391 -1.93 7.66 -18.37
CA MET A 391 -0.55 7.16 -18.44
C MET A 391 0.45 8.28 -18.17
N THR A 392 0.26 9.48 -18.71
CA THR A 392 1.12 10.64 -18.44
C THR A 392 1.10 11.01 -16.96
N PHE A 393 -0.09 11.10 -16.35
CA PHE A 393 -0.21 11.45 -14.94
C PHE A 393 0.43 10.39 -14.01
N LEU A 394 0.08 9.10 -14.23
CA LEU A 394 0.56 8.02 -13.37
C LEU A 394 2.05 7.73 -13.53
N SER A 395 2.66 8.07 -14.68
CA SER A 395 4.11 7.94 -14.88
C SER A 395 4.92 8.93 -14.06
N GLN A 396 4.31 10.06 -13.66
CA GLN A 396 4.98 11.12 -12.90
C GLN A 396 4.89 10.91 -11.37
N LEU A 397 4.21 9.87 -10.89
CA LEU A 397 4.10 9.52 -9.47
C LEU A 397 5.28 8.65 -9.00
N LEU A 398 5.00 7.64 -8.11
CA LEU A 398 6.00 6.73 -7.52
C LEU A 398 5.77 5.27 -7.94
#